data_b4f14bf5d9daec42145c940979d8216c
#
_entry.id   b4f14bf5d9daec42145c940979d8216c
#
_cell.length_a   1.000
_cell.length_b   1.000
_cell.length_c   1.000
_cell.angle_alpha   90.00
_cell.angle_beta   90.00
_cell.angle_gamma   90.00
#
_symmetry.space_group_name_H-M   'P 1'
#
loop_
_entity.id
_entity.type
_entity.pdbx_description
1 polymer ?
#
loop_
_entity_poly.entity_id
_entity_poly.type
_entity_poly.pdbx_seq_one_letter_code
_entity_poly.pdbx_strand_id
1 'polypeptide(L)'
;MKKALLTLSALALCMAAGVASAKEYKELRFGVDPSYAPFESKAADGSLVGFDIDLGNAICAELKVKCKWVESDFDGMIPGLKANKFDGVISSMTVTPVREKAIDFSSELFSGPTSLVFKKGAGYSTPESLKGKSVGYEQGTIQEAYAKAVLDKAGVTTKAYANQDQVYVDLTSGRLDASVQDMLQAELGFLKSPAGAGYEVSAAIDDPLLPSKTAIGIKKGNTELKALLDKGIKALHDDGTYATIQKKHFGDLNLYSGK
;
A
#
# COMPACT_ATOMS: atom_id res chain seq x y z
N MET A 1 34.30 -4.28 -78.89
CA MET A 1 33.48 -3.25 -78.21
C MET A 1 32.56 -4.00 -77.28
N LYS A 2 32.92 -4.06 -76.01
CA LYS A 2 32.19 -4.85 -74.98
C LYS A 2 31.38 -3.90 -74.14
N LYS A 3 30.04 -4.07 -74.20
CA LYS A 3 29.16 -3.29 -73.36
C LYS A 3 29.04 -4.01 -72.01
N ALA A 4 29.46 -3.34 -70.91
CA ALA A 4 29.30 -3.81 -69.56
C ALA A 4 27.89 -3.50 -69.10
N LEU A 5 27.10 -4.50 -68.72
CA LEU A 5 25.85 -4.37 -68.00
C LEU A 5 26.19 -4.20 -66.54
N LEU A 6 25.87 -3.02 -65.98
CA LEU A 6 25.85 -2.78 -64.58
C LEU A 6 24.49 -3.26 -64.00
N THR A 7 24.51 -4.36 -63.30
CA THR A 7 23.36 -4.84 -62.50
C THR A 7 23.37 -4.12 -61.16
N LEU A 8 22.42 -3.23 -60.98
CA LEU A 8 22.17 -2.52 -59.72
C LEU A 8 21.41 -3.48 -58.80
N SER A 9 22.11 -4.13 -57.87
CA SER A 9 21.47 -4.91 -56.80
C SER A 9 20.95 -3.96 -55.74
N ALA A 10 19.66 -3.69 -55.78
CA ALA A 10 18.95 -2.99 -54.68
C ALA A 10 18.90 -3.91 -53.45
N LEU A 11 19.75 -3.64 -52.47
CA LEU A 11 19.74 -4.29 -51.18
C LEU A 11 18.51 -3.72 -50.37
N ALA A 12 17.37 -4.38 -50.44
CA ALA A 12 16.21 -4.11 -49.63
C ALA A 12 16.55 -4.52 -48.18
N LEU A 13 17.05 -3.55 -47.41
CA LEU A 13 17.23 -3.69 -45.96
C LEU A 13 15.84 -3.71 -45.34
N CYS A 14 15.24 -4.90 -45.16
CA CYS A 14 14.06 -5.08 -44.34
C CYS A 14 14.45 -4.73 -42.90
N MET A 15 14.18 -3.48 -42.48
CA MET A 15 14.09 -3.13 -41.08
C MET A 15 12.88 -3.92 -40.50
N ALA A 16 13.14 -5.11 -40.01
CA ALA A 16 12.25 -5.75 -39.07
C ALA A 16 12.26 -4.91 -37.81
N ALA A 17 11.43 -3.86 -37.79
CA ALA A 17 11.04 -3.22 -36.55
C ALA A 17 10.36 -4.31 -35.73
N GLY A 18 11.12 -4.92 -34.83
CA GLY A 18 10.57 -5.82 -33.82
C GLY A 18 9.50 -5.05 -33.06
N VAL A 19 8.26 -5.28 -33.40
CA VAL A 19 7.14 -4.82 -32.59
C VAL A 19 7.33 -5.56 -31.27
N ALA A 20 7.90 -4.87 -30.27
CA ALA A 20 7.91 -5.36 -28.90
C ALA A 20 6.44 -5.63 -28.57
N SER A 21 6.03 -6.91 -28.61
CA SER A 21 4.69 -7.29 -28.20
C SER A 21 4.59 -6.94 -26.72
N ALA A 22 3.85 -5.89 -26.41
CA ALA A 22 3.56 -5.55 -25.03
C ALA A 22 2.98 -6.81 -24.35
N LYS A 23 3.46 -7.14 -23.18
CA LYS A 23 3.00 -8.30 -22.44
C LYS A 23 1.51 -8.14 -22.15
N GLU A 24 0.68 -9.00 -22.75
CA GLU A 24 -0.75 -8.99 -22.50
C GLU A 24 -1.03 -9.62 -21.14
N TYR A 25 -1.49 -8.82 -20.19
CA TYR A 25 -1.94 -9.30 -18.90
C TYR A 25 -3.40 -9.75 -19.01
N LYS A 26 -3.68 -11.03 -18.75
CA LYS A 26 -5.06 -11.58 -18.65
C LYS A 26 -5.55 -11.63 -17.21
N GLU A 27 -4.63 -11.72 -16.26
CA GLU A 27 -4.84 -11.79 -14.83
C GLU A 27 -3.74 -10.98 -14.14
N LEU A 28 -4.10 -10.24 -13.10
CA LEU A 28 -3.17 -9.59 -12.17
C LEU A 28 -3.38 -10.16 -10.77
N ARG A 29 -2.31 -10.62 -10.16
CA ARG A 29 -2.30 -11.11 -8.79
C ARG A 29 -1.82 -10.00 -7.88
N PHE A 30 -2.63 -9.63 -6.89
CA PHE A 30 -2.27 -8.63 -5.90
C PHE A 30 -2.05 -9.26 -4.54
N GLY A 31 -0.90 -8.97 -3.91
CA GLY A 31 -0.63 -9.26 -2.51
C GLY A 31 -1.41 -8.30 -1.60
N VAL A 32 -2.02 -8.84 -0.54
CA VAL A 32 -2.82 -8.10 0.42
C VAL A 32 -2.69 -8.69 1.82
N ASP A 33 -2.60 -7.83 2.86
CA ASP A 33 -2.72 -8.22 4.26
C ASP A 33 -4.12 -7.83 4.76
N PRO A 34 -5.03 -8.79 4.97
CA PRO A 34 -6.43 -8.49 5.27
C PRO A 34 -6.68 -8.18 6.76
N SER A 35 -5.76 -7.53 7.44
CA SER A 35 -5.87 -7.10 8.84
C SER A 35 -5.99 -5.58 9.03
N TYR A 36 -6.42 -4.85 7.98
CA TYR A 36 -6.26 -3.39 7.92
C TYR A 36 -7.56 -2.66 7.55
N ALA A 37 -8.69 -3.01 8.20
CA ALA A 37 -9.97 -2.31 7.97
C ALA A 37 -9.84 -0.80 8.23
N PRO A 38 -10.44 0.09 7.41
CA PRO A 38 -11.39 -0.19 6.32
C PRO A 38 -10.74 -0.35 4.94
N PHE A 39 -9.41 -0.42 4.85
CA PHE A 39 -8.70 -0.53 3.57
C PHE A 39 -8.77 -1.95 3.00
N GLU A 40 -8.39 -2.96 3.79
CA GLU A 40 -8.48 -4.37 3.46
C GLU A 40 -8.76 -5.22 4.70
N SER A 41 -9.76 -6.08 4.60
CA SER A 41 -10.14 -6.98 5.70
C SER A 41 -10.95 -8.16 5.17
N LYS A 42 -11.25 -9.12 6.07
CA LYS A 42 -12.15 -10.23 5.78
C LYS A 42 -13.55 -9.94 6.29
N ALA A 43 -14.54 -10.12 5.42
CA ALA A 43 -15.94 -10.18 5.82
C ALA A 43 -16.25 -11.50 6.55
N ALA A 44 -17.44 -11.60 7.15
CA ALA A 44 -17.85 -12.79 7.92
C ALA A 44 -17.91 -14.08 7.07
N ASP A 45 -18.10 -13.97 5.76
CA ASP A 45 -18.11 -15.09 4.82
C ASP A 45 -16.69 -15.43 4.29
N GLY A 46 -15.66 -14.74 4.78
CA GLY A 46 -14.27 -14.90 4.37
C GLY A 46 -13.86 -14.15 3.10
N SER A 47 -14.78 -13.44 2.45
CA SER A 47 -14.45 -12.60 1.29
C SER A 47 -13.60 -11.39 1.70
N LEU A 48 -12.71 -10.95 0.80
CA LEU A 48 -11.93 -9.74 0.99
C LEU A 48 -12.80 -8.52 0.68
N VAL A 49 -12.77 -7.53 1.56
CA VAL A 49 -13.51 -6.27 1.46
C VAL A 49 -12.64 -5.10 1.89
N GLY A 50 -12.99 -3.90 1.44
CA GLY A 50 -12.33 -2.67 1.84
C GLY A 50 -12.02 -1.76 0.66
N PHE A 51 -11.45 -0.61 0.97
CA PHE A 51 -11.14 0.41 -0.03
C PHE A 51 -10.12 -0.06 -1.06
N ASP A 52 -9.01 -0.66 -0.61
CA ASP A 52 -7.95 -1.19 -1.47
C ASP A 52 -8.46 -2.34 -2.35
N ILE A 53 -9.37 -3.17 -1.81
CA ILE A 53 -10.00 -4.26 -2.56
C ILE A 53 -10.91 -3.70 -3.67
N ASP A 54 -11.75 -2.72 -3.34
CA ASP A 54 -12.64 -2.09 -4.31
C ASP A 54 -11.85 -1.35 -5.39
N LEU A 55 -10.79 -0.61 -5.03
CA LEU A 55 -9.91 0.07 -6.00
C LEU A 55 -9.21 -0.93 -6.91
N GLY A 56 -8.61 -1.98 -6.35
CA GLY A 56 -7.91 -3.00 -7.14
C GLY A 56 -8.85 -3.69 -8.13
N ASN A 57 -10.06 -4.06 -7.67
CA ASN A 57 -11.08 -4.66 -8.54
C ASN A 57 -11.54 -3.69 -9.65
N ALA A 58 -11.72 -2.40 -9.32
CA ALA A 58 -12.10 -1.38 -10.30
C ALA A 58 -10.98 -1.15 -11.34
N ILE A 59 -9.71 -1.10 -10.91
CA ILE A 59 -8.55 -1.02 -11.82
C ILE A 59 -8.53 -2.24 -12.76
N CYS A 60 -8.72 -3.46 -12.24
CA CYS A 60 -8.77 -4.65 -13.08
C CYS A 60 -9.93 -4.62 -14.09
N ALA A 61 -11.12 -4.16 -13.67
CA ALA A 61 -12.28 -4.04 -14.53
C ALA A 61 -12.02 -3.04 -15.69
N GLU A 62 -11.46 -1.87 -15.38
CA GLU A 62 -11.07 -0.88 -16.38
C GLU A 62 -10.04 -1.43 -17.36
N LEU A 63 -9.05 -2.16 -16.87
CA LEU A 63 -8.00 -2.77 -17.69
C LEU A 63 -8.45 -4.05 -18.40
N LYS A 64 -9.68 -4.52 -18.15
CA LYS A 64 -10.26 -5.76 -18.71
C LYS A 64 -9.41 -7.00 -18.41
N VAL A 65 -8.85 -7.06 -17.21
CA VAL A 65 -8.07 -8.20 -16.69
C VAL A 65 -8.78 -8.80 -15.48
N LYS A 66 -8.45 -10.04 -15.11
CA LYS A 66 -8.94 -10.64 -13.87
C LYS A 66 -8.09 -10.17 -12.70
N CYS A 67 -8.72 -9.78 -11.60
CA CYS A 67 -8.05 -9.64 -10.31
C CYS A 67 -7.99 -10.99 -9.58
N LYS A 68 -6.84 -11.28 -9.00
CA LYS A 68 -6.66 -12.37 -8.05
C LYS A 68 -5.92 -11.84 -6.82
N TRP A 69 -6.53 -12.01 -5.66
CA TRP A 69 -5.94 -11.61 -4.40
C TRP A 69 -5.14 -12.75 -3.79
N VAL A 70 -3.96 -12.44 -3.24
CA VAL A 70 -3.05 -13.38 -2.60
C VAL A 70 -2.72 -12.85 -1.21
N GLU A 71 -3.26 -13.50 -0.20
CA GLU A 71 -3.05 -13.10 1.20
C GLU A 71 -1.61 -13.38 1.64
N SER A 72 -1.04 -12.46 2.39
CA SER A 72 0.28 -12.57 3.01
C SER A 72 0.39 -11.54 4.14
N ASP A 73 1.17 -11.82 5.18
CA ASP A 73 1.55 -10.80 6.14
C ASP A 73 2.34 -9.67 5.46
N PHE A 74 2.22 -8.45 5.97
CA PHE A 74 2.74 -7.24 5.32
C PHE A 74 4.27 -7.28 5.10
N ASP A 75 5.04 -7.80 6.05
CA ASP A 75 6.50 -7.95 5.93
C ASP A 75 6.92 -8.90 4.79
N GLY A 76 6.02 -9.82 4.39
CA GLY A 76 6.17 -10.72 3.25
C GLY A 76 5.93 -10.10 1.87
N MET A 77 5.40 -8.87 1.78
CA MET A 77 4.97 -8.27 0.51
C MET A 77 6.12 -8.00 -0.47
N ILE A 78 7.18 -7.32 -0.03
CA ILE A 78 8.33 -7.02 -0.90
C ILE A 78 9.10 -8.30 -1.28
N PRO A 79 9.41 -9.22 -0.35
CA PRO A 79 9.92 -10.55 -0.70
C PRO A 79 9.04 -11.31 -1.70
N GLY A 80 7.72 -11.26 -1.52
CA GLY A 80 6.75 -11.92 -2.41
C GLY A 80 6.76 -11.37 -3.84
N LEU A 81 6.84 -10.04 -4.00
CA LEU A 81 7.02 -9.40 -5.31
C LEU A 81 8.30 -9.86 -6.01
N LYS A 82 9.42 -9.88 -5.26
CA LYS A 82 10.72 -10.34 -5.80
C LYS A 82 10.65 -11.81 -6.24
N ALA A 83 9.94 -12.65 -5.49
CA ALA A 83 9.74 -14.08 -5.78
C ALA A 83 8.63 -14.34 -6.82
N ASN A 84 7.98 -13.31 -7.38
CA ASN A 84 6.84 -13.42 -8.30
C ASN A 84 5.64 -14.23 -7.72
N LYS A 85 5.42 -14.17 -6.42
CA LYS A 85 4.20 -14.74 -5.79
C LYS A 85 2.96 -14.00 -6.26
N PHE A 86 3.07 -12.69 -6.46
CA PHE A 86 2.07 -11.78 -7.02
C PHE A 86 2.73 -10.76 -7.93
N ASP A 87 1.95 -10.05 -8.72
CA ASP A 87 2.41 -9.11 -9.74
C ASP A 87 2.49 -7.68 -9.18
N GLY A 88 1.60 -7.36 -8.24
CA GLY A 88 1.57 -6.10 -7.50
C GLY A 88 1.19 -6.31 -6.05
N VAL A 89 1.33 -5.27 -5.23
CA VAL A 89 0.85 -5.19 -3.85
C VAL A 89 -0.12 -4.03 -3.75
N ILE A 90 -1.35 -4.33 -3.33
CA ILE A 90 -2.34 -3.34 -2.91
C ILE A 90 -2.70 -3.70 -1.47
N SER A 91 -2.09 -3.01 -0.52
CA SER A 91 -2.21 -3.23 0.92
C SER A 91 -1.68 -2.02 1.67
N SER A 92 -2.27 -0.87 1.38
CA SER A 92 -1.93 0.41 2.03
C SER A 92 -0.42 0.71 2.06
N MET A 93 0.34 0.25 1.03
CA MET A 93 1.80 0.29 1.03
C MET A 93 2.32 1.70 0.77
N THR A 94 2.89 2.33 1.79
CA THR A 94 3.50 3.66 1.71
C THR A 94 4.74 3.67 0.83
N VAL A 95 4.86 4.68 -0.03
CA VAL A 95 6.06 4.94 -0.86
C VAL A 95 7.16 5.51 0.04
N THR A 96 8.33 4.87 0.04
CA THR A 96 9.51 5.35 0.78
C THR A 96 10.78 5.20 -0.06
N PRO A 97 11.81 6.05 0.13
CA PRO A 97 13.08 5.90 -0.57
C PRO A 97 13.77 4.54 -0.37
N VAL A 98 13.52 3.89 0.78
CA VAL A 98 14.06 2.55 1.07
C VAL A 98 13.36 1.51 0.21
N ARG A 99 12.01 1.55 0.14
CA ARG A 99 11.21 0.64 -0.68
C ARG A 99 11.47 0.85 -2.17
N GLU A 100 11.61 2.10 -2.64
CA GLU A 100 11.91 2.44 -4.03
C GLU A 100 13.25 1.86 -4.53
N LYS A 101 14.22 1.60 -3.66
CA LYS A 101 15.43 0.86 -4.04
C LYS A 101 15.15 -0.59 -4.41
N ALA A 102 14.12 -1.19 -3.83
CA ALA A 102 13.81 -2.62 -3.93
C ALA A 102 12.69 -2.95 -4.92
N ILE A 103 11.72 -2.05 -5.08
CA ILE A 103 10.52 -2.19 -5.91
C ILE A 103 10.21 -0.88 -6.62
N ASP A 104 9.33 -0.90 -7.62
CA ASP A 104 8.74 0.29 -8.22
C ASP A 104 7.33 0.51 -7.68
N PHE A 105 6.76 1.68 -7.93
CA PHE A 105 5.43 2.06 -7.50
C PHE A 105 4.61 2.62 -8.67
N SER A 106 3.30 2.41 -8.64
CA SER A 106 2.34 3.10 -9.50
C SER A 106 2.24 4.59 -9.16
N SER A 107 1.35 5.29 -9.85
CA SER A 107 0.81 6.56 -9.39
C SER A 107 0.19 6.40 -7.99
N GLU A 108 0.05 7.52 -7.27
CA GLU A 108 -0.57 7.56 -5.95
C GLU A 108 -1.97 6.93 -5.97
N LEU A 109 -2.29 6.12 -4.96
CA LEU A 109 -3.65 5.69 -4.67
C LEU A 109 -4.32 6.65 -3.69
N PHE A 110 -3.66 6.92 -2.56
CA PHE A 110 -4.15 7.82 -1.52
C PHE A 110 -3.01 8.25 -0.60
N SER A 111 -3.33 9.14 0.35
CA SER A 111 -2.42 9.56 1.41
C SER A 111 -3.09 9.50 2.76
N GLY A 112 -2.38 9.03 3.79
CA GLY A 112 -2.85 8.98 5.16
C GLY A 112 -1.71 9.21 6.16
N PRO A 113 -1.92 10.00 7.24
CA PRO A 113 -0.92 10.23 8.26
C PRO A 113 -0.82 9.06 9.23
N THR A 114 0.30 8.99 9.96
CA THR A 114 0.49 8.07 11.10
C THR A 114 0.11 8.76 12.40
N SER A 115 -0.41 8.00 13.36
CA SER A 115 -0.76 8.47 14.71
C SER A 115 -0.43 7.41 15.77
N LEU A 116 -0.58 7.81 17.05
CA LEU A 116 -0.65 6.88 18.17
C LEU A 116 -2.11 6.55 18.48
N VAL A 117 -2.37 5.32 18.91
CA VAL A 117 -3.64 4.90 19.51
C VAL A 117 -3.39 4.45 20.94
N PHE A 118 -4.18 4.96 21.88
CA PHE A 118 -4.03 4.69 23.31
C PHE A 118 -5.36 4.84 24.04
N LYS A 119 -5.43 4.42 25.31
CA LYS A 119 -6.62 4.58 26.14
C LYS A 119 -6.95 6.07 26.34
N LYS A 120 -8.23 6.43 26.25
CA LYS A 120 -8.72 7.79 26.48
C LYS A 120 -8.19 8.36 27.79
N GLY A 121 -7.70 9.60 27.71
CA GLY A 121 -7.12 10.34 28.83
C GLY A 121 -5.67 10.03 29.13
N ALA A 122 -4.99 9.14 28.39
CA ALA A 122 -3.56 8.90 28.59
C ALA A 122 -2.69 10.07 28.07
N GLY A 123 -3.14 10.78 27.02
CA GLY A 123 -2.56 12.04 26.55
C GLY A 123 -1.18 11.89 25.91
N TYR A 124 -0.86 10.72 25.32
CA TYR A 124 0.41 10.54 24.62
C TYR A 124 0.41 11.34 23.32
N SER A 125 1.44 12.16 23.12
CA SER A 125 1.55 13.05 21.96
C SER A 125 2.96 13.17 21.39
N THR A 126 3.98 12.83 22.17
CA THR A 126 5.40 12.87 21.78
C THR A 126 6.11 11.58 22.19
N PRO A 127 7.25 11.23 21.57
CA PRO A 127 8.06 10.09 22.00
C PRO A 127 8.42 10.12 23.49
N GLU A 128 8.69 11.30 24.05
CA GLU A 128 9.05 11.48 25.46
C GLU A 128 7.88 11.16 26.40
N SER A 129 6.64 11.44 25.98
CA SER A 129 5.44 11.10 26.75
C SER A 129 5.21 9.60 26.90
N LEU A 130 5.83 8.83 26.00
CA LEU A 130 5.79 7.34 25.99
C LEU A 130 6.96 6.69 26.73
N LYS A 131 7.88 7.46 27.34
CA LYS A 131 9.03 6.89 28.06
C LYS A 131 8.59 5.90 29.11
N GLY A 132 9.18 4.69 29.08
CA GLY A 132 8.85 3.57 29.96
C GLY A 132 7.52 2.86 29.62
N LYS A 133 6.86 3.22 28.52
CA LYS A 133 5.62 2.60 28.03
C LYS A 133 5.92 1.51 27.01
N SER A 134 4.91 0.65 26.76
CA SER A 134 4.95 -0.39 25.76
C SER A 134 4.14 0.04 24.53
N VAL A 135 4.76 0.07 23.34
CA VAL A 135 4.12 0.48 22.09
C VAL A 135 4.23 -0.64 21.05
N GLY A 136 3.07 -1.06 20.50
CA GLY A 136 3.00 -2.06 19.45
C GLY A 136 3.01 -1.44 18.05
N TYR A 137 3.50 -2.21 17.08
CA TYR A 137 3.45 -1.88 15.65
C TYR A 137 3.44 -3.15 14.80
N GLU A 138 3.00 -3.04 13.56
CA GLU A 138 3.05 -4.11 12.58
C GLU A 138 4.41 -4.15 11.88
N GLN A 139 4.95 -5.37 11.67
CA GLN A 139 6.25 -5.60 11.04
C GLN A 139 6.27 -5.20 9.56
N GLY A 140 7.44 -4.76 9.08
CA GLY A 140 7.64 -4.37 7.68
C GLY A 140 7.08 -2.98 7.32
N THR A 141 6.42 -2.30 8.27
CA THR A 141 5.78 -0.99 8.06
C THR A 141 6.74 0.18 8.24
N ILE A 142 6.30 1.39 7.87
CA ILE A 142 7.02 2.63 8.19
C ILE A 142 6.99 2.90 9.71
N GLN A 143 5.95 2.45 10.39
CA GLN A 143 5.79 2.56 11.84
C GLN A 143 6.86 1.73 12.57
N GLU A 144 7.27 0.57 12.04
CA GLU A 144 8.44 -0.16 12.56
C GLU A 144 9.71 0.67 12.46
N ALA A 145 9.96 1.30 11.31
CA ALA A 145 11.16 2.13 11.12
C ALA A 145 11.18 3.30 12.12
N TYR A 146 10.04 3.96 12.33
CA TYR A 146 9.88 5.02 13.31
C TYR A 146 10.06 4.50 14.75
N ALA A 147 9.43 3.40 15.12
CA ALA A 147 9.55 2.80 16.43
C ALA A 147 11.01 2.53 16.81
N LYS A 148 11.76 1.88 15.90
CA LYS A 148 13.18 1.57 16.13
C LYS A 148 14.09 2.79 16.12
N ALA A 149 13.83 3.78 15.26
CA ALA A 149 14.71 4.94 15.13
C ALA A 149 14.44 6.03 16.16
N VAL A 150 13.19 6.17 16.62
CA VAL A 150 12.74 7.28 17.48
C VAL A 150 12.26 6.78 18.83
N LEU A 151 11.26 5.86 18.88
CA LEU A 151 10.65 5.45 20.14
C LEU A 151 11.64 4.68 21.04
N ASP A 152 12.39 3.73 20.49
CA ASP A 152 13.41 2.98 21.28
C ASP A 152 14.44 3.92 21.91
N LYS A 153 14.86 4.97 21.17
CA LYS A 153 15.81 5.97 21.69
C LYS A 153 15.21 6.88 22.77
N ALA A 154 13.89 7.09 22.74
CA ALA A 154 13.16 7.82 23.78
C ALA A 154 12.92 6.97 25.05
N GLY A 155 13.36 5.71 25.08
CA GLY A 155 13.18 4.81 26.22
C GLY A 155 11.79 4.17 26.26
N VAL A 156 11.16 4.00 25.11
CA VAL A 156 9.91 3.23 24.92
C VAL A 156 10.25 1.77 24.69
N THR A 157 9.47 0.86 25.24
CA THR A 157 9.58 -0.58 24.91
C THR A 157 8.70 -0.88 23.70
N THR A 158 9.30 -1.08 22.53
CA THR A 158 8.54 -1.35 21.32
C THR A 158 8.37 -2.85 21.06
N LYS A 159 7.22 -3.24 20.52
CA LYS A 159 6.87 -4.63 20.18
C LYS A 159 6.38 -4.75 18.76
N ALA A 160 7.00 -5.66 18.00
CA ALA A 160 6.59 -6.01 16.65
C ALA A 160 5.55 -7.14 16.66
N TYR A 161 4.59 -7.05 15.75
CA TYR A 161 3.53 -8.04 15.52
C TYR A 161 3.43 -8.39 14.04
N ALA A 162 2.98 -9.60 13.73
CA ALA A 162 2.85 -10.03 12.34
C ALA A 162 1.80 -9.22 11.56
N ASN A 163 0.74 -8.77 12.25
CA ASN A 163 -0.34 -7.97 11.66
C ASN A 163 -0.99 -7.04 12.69
N GLN A 164 -1.78 -6.09 12.21
CA GLN A 164 -2.41 -5.07 13.05
C GLN A 164 -3.46 -5.63 14.02
N ASP A 165 -4.16 -6.71 13.67
CA ASP A 165 -5.14 -7.35 14.56
C ASP A 165 -4.48 -7.86 15.84
N GLN A 166 -3.27 -8.43 15.75
CA GLN A 166 -2.50 -8.85 16.92
C GLN A 166 -2.07 -7.67 17.81
N VAL A 167 -1.74 -6.52 17.21
CA VAL A 167 -1.49 -5.29 17.97
C VAL A 167 -2.72 -4.91 18.79
N TYR A 168 -3.91 -4.96 18.19
CA TYR A 168 -5.16 -4.65 18.90
C TYR A 168 -5.50 -5.62 20.01
N VAL A 169 -5.23 -6.90 19.84
CA VAL A 169 -5.40 -7.90 20.91
C VAL A 169 -4.54 -7.54 22.13
N ASP A 170 -3.29 -7.16 21.93
CA ASP A 170 -2.40 -6.79 23.03
C ASP A 170 -2.71 -5.40 23.60
N LEU A 171 -3.12 -4.45 22.78
CA LEU A 171 -3.55 -3.13 23.21
C LEU A 171 -4.82 -3.22 24.10
N THR A 172 -5.82 -3.93 23.64
CA THR A 172 -7.11 -4.05 24.37
C THR A 172 -7.01 -4.87 25.63
N SER A 173 -6.09 -5.84 25.70
CA SER A 173 -5.81 -6.60 26.93
C SER A 173 -4.91 -5.85 27.93
N GLY A 174 -4.42 -4.65 27.58
CA GLY A 174 -3.54 -3.85 28.44
C GLY A 174 -2.07 -4.33 28.49
N ARG A 175 -1.66 -5.19 27.58
CA ARG A 175 -0.24 -5.57 27.41
C ARG A 175 0.57 -4.52 26.65
N LEU A 176 -0.12 -3.59 25.98
CA LEU A 176 0.44 -2.40 25.37
C LEU A 176 -0.23 -1.16 25.97
N ASP A 177 0.56 -0.10 26.15
CA ASP A 177 0.06 1.22 26.52
C ASP A 177 -0.45 1.99 25.30
N ALA A 178 0.16 1.78 24.13
CA ALA A 178 -0.21 2.41 22.87
C ALA A 178 0.14 1.53 21.66
N SER A 179 -0.37 1.91 20.49
CA SER A 179 0.15 1.45 19.21
C SER A 179 0.50 2.64 18.31
N VAL A 180 1.47 2.48 17.41
CA VAL A 180 1.76 3.42 16.34
C VAL A 180 1.30 2.80 15.01
N GLN A 181 0.42 3.50 14.28
CA GLN A 181 -0.27 2.98 13.12
C GLN A 181 -0.81 4.08 12.21
N ASP A 182 -1.39 3.71 11.09
CA ASP A 182 -2.10 4.63 10.21
C ASP A 182 -3.31 5.24 10.92
N MET A 183 -3.45 6.58 10.84
CA MET A 183 -4.49 7.32 11.54
C MET A 183 -5.89 6.99 11.02
N LEU A 184 -6.06 6.89 9.70
CA LEU A 184 -7.38 6.61 9.12
C LEU A 184 -7.83 5.18 9.44
N GLN A 185 -6.91 4.23 9.44
CA GLN A 185 -7.16 2.86 9.86
C GLN A 185 -7.59 2.82 11.33
N ALA A 186 -6.91 3.59 12.20
CA ALA A 186 -7.29 3.70 13.60
C ALA A 186 -8.68 4.31 13.78
N GLU A 187 -8.93 5.48 13.19
CA GLU A 187 -10.17 6.25 13.38
C GLU A 187 -11.40 5.56 12.79
N LEU A 188 -11.26 4.99 11.59
CA LEU A 188 -12.40 4.49 10.82
C LEU A 188 -12.59 2.97 10.94
N GLY A 189 -11.52 2.25 11.28
CA GLY A 189 -11.55 0.82 11.57
C GLY A 189 -11.69 0.55 13.07
N PHE A 190 -10.59 0.73 13.81
CA PHE A 190 -10.52 0.32 15.21
C PHE A 190 -11.45 1.11 16.14
N LEU A 191 -11.41 2.46 16.15
CA LEU A 191 -12.21 3.27 17.07
C LEU A 191 -13.72 3.15 16.84
N LYS A 192 -14.16 2.75 15.64
CA LYS A 192 -15.57 2.48 15.34
C LYS A 192 -16.01 1.07 15.75
N SER A 193 -15.08 0.20 16.08
CA SER A 193 -15.39 -1.13 16.60
C SER A 193 -15.75 -1.09 18.09
N PRO A 194 -16.47 -2.08 18.64
CA PRO A 194 -16.70 -2.19 20.07
C PRO A 194 -15.42 -2.22 20.90
N ALA A 195 -14.33 -2.80 20.38
CA ALA A 195 -13.05 -2.91 21.05
C ALA A 195 -12.34 -1.55 21.18
N GLY A 196 -12.58 -0.62 20.24
CA GLY A 196 -11.99 0.72 20.21
C GLY A 196 -12.71 1.76 21.08
N ALA A 197 -13.87 1.46 21.67
CA ALA A 197 -14.72 2.44 22.35
C ALA A 197 -14.02 3.21 23.50
N GLY A 198 -13.01 2.61 24.14
CA GLY A 198 -12.23 3.20 25.23
C GLY A 198 -10.90 3.86 24.80
N TYR A 199 -10.69 4.03 23.50
CA TYR A 199 -9.43 4.49 22.93
C TYR A 199 -9.60 5.81 22.19
N GLU A 200 -8.49 6.47 21.93
CA GLU A 200 -8.40 7.70 21.15
C GLU A 200 -7.12 7.69 20.32
N VAL A 201 -7.04 8.56 19.31
CA VAL A 201 -5.83 8.77 18.50
C VAL A 201 -5.17 10.09 18.88
N SER A 202 -3.84 10.15 18.75
CA SER A 202 -3.10 11.42 18.82
C SER A 202 -3.36 12.27 17.57
N ALA A 203 -2.89 13.51 17.59
CA ALA A 203 -2.64 14.24 16.35
C ALA A 203 -1.70 13.45 15.45
N ALA A 204 -1.71 13.74 14.16
CA ALA A 204 -0.77 13.17 13.20
C ALA A 204 0.68 13.41 13.64
N ILE A 205 1.51 12.37 13.52
CA ILE A 205 2.93 12.46 13.81
C ILE A 205 3.63 13.04 12.58
N ASP A 206 4.27 14.19 12.74
CA ASP A 206 5.09 14.81 11.69
C ASP A 206 6.55 14.36 11.86
N ASP A 207 6.94 13.35 11.08
CA ASP A 207 8.31 12.80 11.07
C ASP A 207 8.68 12.35 9.65
N PRO A 208 9.91 12.64 9.17
CA PRO A 208 10.35 12.20 7.83
C PRO A 208 10.35 10.68 7.60
N LEU A 209 10.36 9.87 8.65
CA LEU A 209 10.24 8.40 8.56
C LEU A 209 8.81 7.93 8.29
N LEU A 210 7.82 8.83 8.41
CA LEU A 210 6.40 8.55 8.30
C LEU A 210 5.75 9.29 7.11
N PRO A 211 6.23 9.10 5.87
CA PRO A 211 5.58 9.69 4.71
C PRO A 211 4.17 9.12 4.55
N SER A 212 3.27 9.88 3.93
CA SER A 212 1.85 9.55 3.85
C SER A 212 1.40 8.92 2.53
N LYS A 213 2.19 9.07 1.45
CA LYS A 213 1.79 8.64 0.10
C LYS A 213 1.77 7.13 -0.03
N THR A 214 0.63 6.57 -0.48
CA THR A 214 0.42 5.14 -0.75
C THR A 214 0.31 4.88 -2.25
N ALA A 215 0.82 3.75 -2.72
CA ALA A 215 0.74 3.34 -4.12
C ALA A 215 0.83 1.82 -4.28
N ILE A 216 0.51 1.30 -5.46
CA ILE A 216 0.67 -0.11 -5.78
C ILE A 216 2.17 -0.43 -5.89
N GLY A 217 2.67 -1.31 -5.02
CA GLY A 217 4.02 -1.85 -5.13
C GLY A 217 4.15 -2.80 -6.31
N ILE A 218 5.23 -2.67 -7.09
CA ILE A 218 5.44 -3.44 -8.32
C ILE A 218 6.89 -3.94 -8.33
N LYS A 219 7.13 -5.12 -8.89
CA LYS A 219 8.50 -5.63 -9.05
C LYS A 219 9.38 -4.63 -9.79
N LYS A 220 10.57 -4.37 -9.25
CA LYS A 220 11.55 -3.42 -9.81
C LYS A 220 11.80 -3.67 -11.29
N GLY A 221 11.70 -2.60 -12.09
CA GLY A 221 11.94 -2.63 -13.54
C GLY A 221 10.76 -3.10 -14.38
N ASN A 222 9.60 -3.44 -13.80
CA ASN A 222 8.40 -3.80 -14.56
C ASN A 222 7.63 -2.54 -15.02
N THR A 223 8.26 -1.79 -15.95
CA THR A 223 7.72 -0.53 -16.46
C THR A 223 6.43 -0.70 -17.24
N GLU A 224 6.22 -1.85 -17.90
CA GLU A 224 4.98 -2.15 -18.63
C GLU A 224 3.79 -2.27 -17.67
N LEU A 225 3.94 -3.03 -16.57
CA LEU A 225 2.89 -3.15 -15.58
C LEU A 225 2.64 -1.81 -14.88
N LYS A 226 3.69 -1.06 -14.57
CA LYS A 226 3.55 0.28 -14.02
C LYS A 226 2.70 1.16 -14.92
N ALA A 227 3.03 1.26 -16.20
CA ALA A 227 2.28 2.09 -17.16
C ALA A 227 0.81 1.63 -17.30
N LEU A 228 0.57 0.32 -17.25
CA LEU A 228 -0.76 -0.26 -17.30
C LEU A 228 -1.60 0.14 -16.06
N LEU A 229 -1.04 0.00 -14.87
CA LEU A 229 -1.70 0.37 -13.62
C LEU A 229 -1.94 1.86 -13.52
N ASP A 230 -0.95 2.70 -13.89
CA ASP A 230 -1.09 4.16 -13.93
C ASP A 230 -2.22 4.60 -14.86
N LYS A 231 -2.36 3.94 -16.02
CA LYS A 231 -3.49 4.17 -16.93
C LYS A 231 -4.83 3.82 -16.27
N GLY A 232 -4.92 2.68 -15.59
CA GLY A 232 -6.14 2.26 -14.89
C GLY A 232 -6.50 3.23 -13.78
N ILE A 233 -5.54 3.61 -12.92
CA ILE A 233 -5.75 4.58 -11.83
C ILE A 233 -6.27 5.92 -12.40
N LYS A 234 -5.61 6.43 -13.46
CA LYS A 234 -6.03 7.66 -14.11
C LYS A 234 -7.47 7.58 -14.63
N ALA A 235 -7.83 6.48 -15.28
CA ALA A 235 -9.19 6.30 -15.80
C ALA A 235 -10.24 6.36 -14.69
N LEU A 236 -9.99 5.72 -13.52
CA LEU A 236 -10.91 5.78 -12.38
C LEU A 236 -11.08 7.20 -11.82
N HIS A 237 -10.07 8.06 -11.92
CA HIS A 237 -10.18 9.48 -11.56
C HIS A 237 -10.96 10.26 -12.60
N ASP A 238 -10.69 10.01 -13.88
CA ASP A 238 -11.33 10.74 -15.00
C ASP A 238 -12.84 10.48 -15.08
N ASP A 239 -13.30 9.27 -14.77
CA ASP A 239 -14.70 8.84 -14.86
C ASP A 239 -15.49 8.97 -13.53
N GLY A 240 -14.81 9.35 -12.43
CA GLY A 240 -15.40 9.51 -11.10
C GLY A 240 -15.59 8.21 -10.30
N THR A 241 -15.15 7.07 -10.81
CA THR A 241 -15.20 5.77 -10.08
C THR A 241 -14.39 5.84 -8.80
N TYR A 242 -13.18 6.45 -8.83
CA TYR A 242 -12.37 6.66 -7.64
C TYR A 242 -13.13 7.43 -6.55
N ALA A 243 -13.73 8.55 -6.90
CA ALA A 243 -14.50 9.39 -5.96
C ALA A 243 -15.69 8.62 -5.36
N THR A 244 -16.35 7.78 -6.16
CA THR A 244 -17.45 6.92 -5.71
C THR A 244 -16.98 5.90 -4.67
N ILE A 245 -15.87 5.21 -4.94
CA ILE A 245 -15.27 4.23 -4.01
C ILE A 245 -14.80 4.94 -2.74
N GLN A 246 -14.09 6.07 -2.86
CA GLN A 246 -13.63 6.85 -1.71
C GLN A 246 -14.81 7.28 -0.82
N LYS A 247 -15.89 7.80 -1.42
CA LYS A 247 -17.09 8.22 -0.69
C LYS A 247 -17.77 7.05 0.04
N LYS A 248 -17.78 5.87 -0.56
CA LYS A 248 -18.34 4.65 0.06
C LYS A 248 -17.64 4.31 1.38
N HIS A 249 -16.31 4.43 1.44
CA HIS A 249 -15.51 4.00 2.60
C HIS A 249 -15.23 5.13 3.59
N PHE A 250 -15.07 6.36 3.12
CA PHE A 250 -14.55 7.49 3.90
C PHE A 250 -15.46 8.72 3.92
N GLY A 251 -16.64 8.63 3.30
CA GLY A 251 -17.57 9.77 3.23
C GLY A 251 -16.99 10.93 2.40
N ASP A 252 -16.98 12.11 2.98
CA ASP A 252 -16.53 13.33 2.28
C ASP A 252 -15.02 13.61 2.49
N LEU A 253 -14.28 12.70 3.13
CA LEU A 253 -12.82 12.83 3.26
C LEU A 253 -12.16 12.71 1.89
N ASN A 254 -11.26 13.63 1.56
CA ASN A 254 -10.44 13.54 0.37
C ASN A 254 -9.06 12.98 0.73
N LEU A 255 -8.78 11.78 0.28
CA LEU A 255 -7.51 11.07 0.54
C LEU A 255 -6.51 11.21 -0.60
N TYR A 256 -6.91 11.74 -1.75
CA TYR A 256 -6.04 11.87 -2.92
C TYR A 256 -5.43 13.26 -3.00
N SER A 257 -4.10 13.33 -2.99
CA SER A 257 -3.38 14.61 -3.01
C SER A 257 -3.28 15.20 -4.44
N GLY A 258 -3.41 14.38 -5.47
CA GLY A 258 -3.29 14.79 -6.87
C GLY A 258 -1.88 15.18 -7.31
N LYS A 259 -0.83 14.75 -6.57
CA LYS A 259 0.57 15.13 -6.83
C LYS A 259 1.39 13.96 -7.36
#